data_40d342945d7618eef1aaa818f20c6aa9
#
_entry.id   40d342945d7618eef1aaa818f20c6aa9
#
_cell.length_a   1.000
_cell.length_b   1.000
_cell.length_c   1.000
_cell.angle_alpha   90.00
_cell.angle_beta   90.00
_cell.angle_gamma   90.00
#
_symmetry.space_group_name_H-M   'P 1'
#
loop_
_entity.id
_entity.type
_entity.pdbx_description
1 polymer ?
#
loop_
_entity_poly.entity_id
_entity_poly.type
_entity_poly.pdbx_seq_one_letter_code
_entity_poly.pdbx_strand_id
1 'polypeptide(L)'
;MPVGTLATVKGVSTEQLQETGAQMVLSNTYHLHLQPGEDIIAEAGGLHRFMGWSGPMLTDSGGFQVFSLGDLNRIDDRGVVFRNPRDGRIIDMTPERATSIQMALGADVAMAFDQCPPHPVSYTHLRAHETSLH
;
A
#
# COMPACT_ATOMS: atom_id res chain seq x y z
N MET A 1 -13.86 2.34 8.33
CA MET A 1 -13.35 2.77 7.02
C MET A 1 -13.34 1.56 6.09
N PRO A 2 -14.12 1.58 5.01
CA PRO A 2 -14.15 0.48 4.05
C PRO A 2 -12.81 0.29 3.35
N VAL A 3 -12.51 -0.95 2.97
CA VAL A 3 -11.24 -1.32 2.31
C VAL A 3 -11.49 -1.68 0.86
N GLY A 4 -10.94 -0.89 -0.04
CA GLY A 4 -10.96 -1.10 -1.49
C GLY A 4 -9.63 -1.64 -2.01
N THR A 5 -9.34 -2.91 -1.75
CA THR A 5 -8.02 -3.53 -1.99
C THR A 5 -7.51 -3.37 -3.41
N LEU A 6 -8.33 -3.62 -4.41
CA LEU A 6 -8.00 -3.49 -5.83
C LEU A 6 -8.85 -2.39 -6.49
N ALA A 7 -8.92 -1.22 -5.87
CA ALA A 7 -9.75 -0.09 -6.31
C ALA A 7 -11.25 -0.42 -6.31
N THR A 8 -11.67 -1.37 -5.49
CA THR A 8 -13.09 -1.72 -5.32
C THR A 8 -13.32 -2.29 -3.93
N VAL A 9 -14.44 -1.89 -3.32
CA VAL A 9 -14.94 -2.55 -2.11
C VAL A 9 -15.75 -3.76 -2.57
N LYS A 10 -15.24 -4.94 -2.29
CA LYS A 10 -15.76 -6.19 -2.84
C LYS A 10 -17.25 -6.39 -2.51
N GLY A 11 -18.04 -6.56 -3.56
CA GLY A 11 -19.49 -6.79 -3.44
C GLY A 11 -20.32 -5.54 -3.18
N VAL A 12 -19.72 -4.34 -3.19
CA VAL A 12 -20.40 -3.08 -2.92
C VAL A 12 -20.07 -2.06 -4.01
N SER A 13 -21.09 -1.47 -4.64
CA SER A 13 -20.88 -0.41 -5.61
C SER A 13 -20.46 0.91 -4.91
N THR A 14 -19.91 1.84 -5.68
CA THR A 14 -19.53 3.16 -5.15
C THR A 14 -20.76 3.91 -4.62
N GLU A 15 -21.91 3.81 -5.30
CA GLU A 15 -23.16 4.40 -4.86
C GLU A 15 -23.62 3.83 -3.53
N GLN A 16 -23.60 2.49 -3.40
CA GLN A 16 -23.93 1.80 -2.15
C GLN A 16 -22.97 2.21 -1.03
N LEU A 17 -21.68 2.38 -1.35
CA LEU A 17 -20.67 2.84 -0.39
C LEU A 17 -20.99 4.24 0.14
N GLN A 18 -21.42 5.16 -0.74
CA GLN A 18 -21.85 6.49 -0.36
C GLN A 18 -23.10 6.45 0.55
N GLU A 19 -24.06 5.59 0.23
CA GLU A 19 -25.29 5.40 1.02
C GLU A 19 -25.01 4.92 2.44
N THR A 20 -23.90 4.18 2.67
CA THR A 20 -23.50 3.74 4.02
C THR A 20 -23.01 4.89 4.90
N GLY A 21 -22.80 6.09 4.33
CA GLY A 21 -22.19 7.20 5.04
C GLY A 21 -20.69 7.08 5.22
N ALA A 22 -20.02 6.24 4.43
CA ALA A 22 -18.57 6.12 4.45
C ALA A 22 -17.92 7.46 4.13
N GLN A 23 -17.01 7.91 4.98
CA GLN A 23 -16.33 9.19 4.82
C GLN A 23 -14.99 9.08 4.13
N MET A 24 -14.34 7.94 4.23
CA MET A 24 -13.01 7.66 3.67
C MET A 24 -12.91 6.19 3.26
N VAL A 25 -12.15 5.93 2.21
CA VAL A 25 -11.85 4.57 1.74
C VAL A 25 -10.36 4.33 1.85
N LEU A 26 -9.98 3.12 2.29
CA LEU A 26 -8.60 2.66 2.28
C LEU A 26 -8.35 1.78 1.06
N SER A 27 -7.22 1.97 0.39
CA SER A 27 -6.74 1.09 -0.68
C SER A 27 -5.33 0.58 -0.39
N ASN A 28 -5.04 -0.62 -0.86
CA ASN A 28 -3.79 -1.30 -0.53
C ASN A 28 -2.73 -1.10 -1.61
N THR A 29 -1.69 -0.38 -1.29
CA THR A 29 -0.58 -0.05 -2.19
C THR A 29 0.09 -1.29 -2.78
N TYR A 30 0.39 -2.29 -1.97
CA TYR A 30 0.99 -3.54 -2.44
C TYR A 30 0.17 -4.20 -3.55
N HIS A 31 -1.12 -4.40 -3.32
CA HIS A 31 -1.99 -5.06 -4.29
C HIS A 31 -2.15 -4.25 -5.57
N LEU A 32 -2.32 -2.93 -5.46
CA LEU A 32 -2.48 -2.05 -6.61
C LEU A 32 -1.19 -1.92 -7.43
N HIS A 33 -0.02 -1.95 -6.78
CA HIS A 33 1.26 -1.98 -7.47
C HIS A 33 1.43 -3.26 -8.29
N LEU A 34 1.01 -4.41 -7.75
CA LEU A 34 1.07 -5.68 -8.47
C LEU A 34 0.06 -5.74 -9.62
N GLN A 35 -1.14 -5.17 -9.43
CA GLN A 35 -2.20 -5.17 -10.43
C GLN A 35 -3.28 -4.11 -10.11
N PRO A 36 -3.60 -3.20 -11.04
CA PRO A 36 -3.11 -3.10 -12.42
C PRO A 36 -1.74 -2.40 -12.55
N GLY A 37 -1.23 -1.84 -11.47
CA GLY A 37 -0.06 -0.98 -11.43
C GLY A 37 -0.43 0.50 -11.33
N GLU A 38 0.40 1.26 -10.63
CA GLU A 38 0.19 2.69 -10.39
C GLU A 38 0.18 3.52 -11.68
N ASP A 39 0.90 3.09 -12.72
CA ASP A 39 0.97 3.82 -13.98
C ASP A 39 -0.37 3.82 -14.70
N ILE A 40 -1.06 2.68 -14.75
CA ILE A 40 -2.39 2.55 -15.35
C ILE A 40 -3.40 3.42 -14.58
N ILE A 41 -3.34 3.40 -13.27
CA ILE A 41 -4.23 4.19 -12.42
C ILE A 41 -3.97 5.69 -12.59
N ALA A 42 -2.69 6.09 -12.66
CA ALA A 42 -2.30 7.48 -12.91
C ALA A 42 -2.81 7.98 -14.27
N GLU A 43 -2.68 7.16 -15.33
CA GLU A 43 -3.22 7.47 -16.66
C GLU A 43 -4.75 7.63 -16.65
N ALA A 44 -5.44 6.87 -15.80
CA ALA A 44 -6.89 6.98 -15.62
C ALA A 44 -7.31 8.22 -14.81
N GLY A 45 -6.37 9.04 -14.36
CA GLY A 45 -6.62 10.25 -13.57
C GLY A 45 -6.56 10.06 -12.07
N GLY A 46 -5.92 8.99 -11.60
CA GLY A 46 -5.76 8.64 -10.20
C GLY A 46 -6.83 7.68 -9.69
N LEU A 47 -6.62 7.23 -8.46
CA LEU A 47 -7.44 6.17 -7.86
C LEU A 47 -8.91 6.60 -7.66
N HIS A 48 -9.17 7.88 -7.32
CA HIS A 48 -10.52 8.41 -7.18
C HIS A 48 -11.33 8.25 -8.48
N ARG A 49 -10.76 8.66 -9.60
CA ARG A 49 -11.43 8.52 -10.92
C ARG A 49 -11.52 7.06 -11.34
N PHE A 50 -10.47 6.29 -11.09
CA PHE A 50 -10.41 4.88 -11.46
C PHE A 50 -11.52 4.06 -10.78
N MET A 51 -11.84 4.34 -9.51
CA MET A 51 -12.89 3.64 -8.79
C MET A 51 -14.22 4.42 -8.67
N GLY A 52 -14.27 5.66 -9.15
CA GLY A 52 -15.48 6.49 -9.08
C GLY A 52 -15.81 6.99 -7.67
N TRP A 53 -14.82 7.12 -6.80
CA TRP A 53 -14.98 7.59 -5.43
C TRP A 53 -14.57 9.07 -5.32
N SER A 54 -15.49 9.92 -4.87
CA SER A 54 -15.27 11.39 -4.76
C SER A 54 -14.75 11.84 -3.39
N GLY A 55 -14.81 10.98 -2.39
CA GLY A 55 -14.37 11.27 -1.03
C GLY A 55 -12.87 11.09 -0.82
N PRO A 56 -12.39 11.37 0.40
CA PRO A 56 -10.99 11.14 0.77
C PRO A 56 -10.58 9.68 0.66
N MET A 57 -9.30 9.48 0.32
CA MET A 57 -8.72 8.17 0.14
C MET A 57 -7.39 8.07 0.88
N LEU A 58 -7.24 7.00 1.66
CA LEU A 58 -6.00 6.63 2.34
C LEU A 58 -5.40 5.42 1.64
N THR A 59 -4.12 5.47 1.33
CA THR A 59 -3.36 4.29 0.93
C THR A 59 -2.43 3.85 2.05
N ASP A 60 -2.38 2.55 2.29
CA ASP A 60 -1.39 1.98 3.21
C ASP A 60 0.01 2.00 2.61
N SER A 61 1.02 1.71 3.41
CA SER A 61 2.41 1.66 2.93
C SER A 61 2.72 0.43 2.08
N GLY A 62 1.94 -0.62 2.20
CA GLY A 62 2.21 -1.94 1.64
C GLY A 62 3.16 -2.78 2.47
N GLY A 63 3.74 -2.24 3.54
CA GLY A 63 4.72 -2.94 4.36
C GLY A 63 4.23 -4.25 4.93
N PHE A 64 3.07 -4.24 5.58
CA PHE A 64 2.48 -5.45 6.14
C PHE A 64 2.29 -6.56 5.10
N GLN A 65 1.74 -6.22 3.92
CA GLN A 65 1.49 -7.19 2.87
C GLN A 65 2.79 -7.76 2.28
N VAL A 66 3.81 -6.93 2.12
CA VAL A 66 5.13 -7.39 1.66
C VAL A 66 5.70 -8.42 2.62
N PHE A 67 5.65 -8.16 3.93
CA PHE A 67 6.17 -9.08 4.94
C PHE A 67 5.30 -10.33 5.14
N SER A 68 3.99 -10.24 4.95
CA SER A 68 3.07 -11.36 5.19
C SER A 68 2.79 -12.20 3.94
N LEU A 69 2.80 -11.60 2.75
CA LEU A 69 2.39 -12.24 1.50
C LEU A 69 3.52 -12.37 0.48
N GLY A 70 4.57 -11.57 0.63
CA GLY A 70 5.71 -11.58 -0.28
C GLY A 70 6.63 -12.78 -0.05
N ASP A 71 7.19 -13.30 -1.13
CA ASP A 71 8.32 -14.23 -1.08
C ASP A 71 9.59 -13.39 -0.92
N LEU A 72 10.01 -13.20 0.34
CA LEU A 72 11.07 -12.27 0.71
C LEU A 72 12.45 -12.80 0.32
N ASN A 73 13.18 -12.05 -0.50
CA ASN A 73 14.56 -12.36 -0.88
C ASN A 73 15.57 -11.60 0.00
N ARG A 74 15.27 -10.36 0.38
CA ARG A 74 16.18 -9.51 1.15
C ARG A 74 15.41 -8.45 1.91
N ILE A 75 15.85 -8.18 3.13
CA ILE A 75 15.42 -7.04 3.96
C ILE A 75 16.67 -6.35 4.46
N ASP A 76 16.81 -5.05 4.20
CA ASP A 76 17.89 -4.21 4.72
C ASP A 76 17.38 -2.78 4.98
N ASP A 77 18.28 -1.89 5.43
CA ASP A 77 17.93 -0.49 5.75
C ASP A 77 17.42 0.32 4.54
N ARG A 78 17.66 -0.15 3.32
CA ARG A 78 17.17 0.52 2.09
C ARG A 78 15.76 0.12 1.75
N GLY A 79 15.32 -1.06 2.17
CA GLY A 79 13.99 -1.56 1.86
C GLY A 79 13.93 -3.08 1.82
N VAL A 80 13.00 -3.58 1.02
CA VAL A 80 12.73 -5.01 0.90
C VAL A 80 12.69 -5.43 -0.56
N VAL A 81 13.32 -6.55 -0.86
CA VAL A 81 13.26 -7.20 -2.17
C VAL A 81 12.44 -8.47 -2.04
N PHE A 82 11.45 -8.62 -2.87
CA PHE A 82 10.56 -9.79 -2.85
C PHE A 82 10.18 -10.22 -4.27
N ARG A 83 9.70 -11.44 -4.35
CA ARG A 83 9.18 -12.01 -5.60
C ARG A 83 7.68 -11.80 -5.68
N ASN A 84 7.21 -11.26 -6.81
CA ASN A 84 5.78 -11.16 -7.10
C ASN A 84 5.19 -12.58 -7.19
N PRO A 85 4.20 -12.91 -6.34
CA PRO A 85 3.62 -14.26 -6.34
C PRO A 85 2.80 -14.59 -7.60
N ARG A 86 2.46 -13.58 -8.42
CA ARG A 86 1.64 -13.77 -9.63
C ARG A 86 2.49 -14.11 -10.86
N ASP A 87 3.58 -13.39 -11.06
CA ASP A 87 4.39 -13.49 -12.29
C ASP A 87 5.87 -13.81 -12.04
N GLY A 88 6.27 -13.90 -10.78
CA GLY A 88 7.63 -14.24 -10.38
C GLY A 88 8.66 -13.11 -10.52
N ARG A 89 8.25 -11.91 -10.95
CA ARG A 89 9.17 -10.77 -11.06
C ARG A 89 9.76 -10.39 -9.70
N ILE A 90 11.00 -9.94 -9.71
CA ILE A 90 11.65 -9.39 -8.53
C ILE A 90 11.26 -7.92 -8.40
N ILE A 91 10.77 -7.55 -7.23
CA ILE A 91 10.36 -6.19 -6.89
C ILE A 91 11.24 -5.66 -5.78
N ASP A 92 11.81 -4.49 -5.99
CA ASP A 92 12.58 -3.74 -4.99
C ASP A 92 11.69 -2.62 -4.45
N MET A 93 11.27 -2.75 -3.20
CA MET A 93 10.39 -1.80 -2.53
C MET A 93 11.18 -1.05 -1.45
N THR A 94 11.48 0.20 -1.74
CA THR A 94 12.08 1.14 -0.79
C THR A 94 11.01 2.07 -0.20
N PRO A 95 11.28 2.79 0.91
CA PRO A 95 10.38 3.82 1.41
C PRO A 95 10.04 4.89 0.35
N GLU A 96 11.03 5.30 -0.44
CA GLU A 96 10.84 6.26 -1.54
C GLU A 96 9.95 5.70 -2.62
N ARG A 97 10.15 4.42 -2.98
CA ARG A 97 9.33 3.73 -3.98
C ARG A 97 7.88 3.59 -3.51
N ALA A 98 7.66 3.18 -2.26
CA ALA A 98 6.32 3.07 -1.68
C ALA A 98 5.59 4.41 -1.65
N THR A 99 6.28 5.48 -1.31
CA THR A 99 5.73 6.85 -1.34
C THR A 99 5.41 7.28 -2.77
N SER A 100 6.31 7.05 -3.71
CA SER A 100 6.12 7.37 -5.13
C SER A 100 4.89 6.67 -5.72
N ILE A 101 4.69 5.40 -5.39
CA ILE A 101 3.50 4.64 -5.81
C ILE A 101 2.22 5.29 -5.26
N GLN A 102 2.19 5.61 -3.98
CA GLN A 102 1.03 6.25 -3.34
C GLN A 102 0.72 7.63 -3.94
N MET A 103 1.75 8.40 -4.31
CA MET A 103 1.57 9.67 -5.01
C MET A 103 1.01 9.47 -6.42
N ALA A 104 1.47 8.48 -7.14
CA ALA A 104 0.93 8.14 -8.47
C ALA A 104 -0.53 7.67 -8.39
N LEU A 105 -0.89 6.95 -7.33
CA LEU A 105 -2.29 6.58 -7.05
C LEU A 105 -3.16 7.81 -6.73
N GLY A 106 -2.58 8.92 -6.29
CA GLY A 106 -3.30 10.14 -5.95
C GLY A 106 -3.99 10.08 -4.59
N ALA A 107 -3.42 9.39 -3.62
CA ALA A 107 -3.96 9.32 -2.27
C ALA A 107 -3.99 10.69 -1.57
N ASP A 108 -5.04 10.96 -0.80
CA ASP A 108 -5.12 12.15 0.06
C ASP A 108 -4.26 11.97 1.32
N VAL A 109 -4.21 10.74 1.82
CA VAL A 109 -3.36 10.34 2.94
C VAL A 109 -2.50 9.15 2.52
N ALA A 110 -1.19 9.32 2.55
CA ALA A 110 -0.21 8.28 2.25
C ALA A 110 0.51 7.87 3.54
N MET A 111 0.63 6.56 3.76
CA MET A 111 1.30 6.01 4.95
C MET A 111 2.78 5.80 4.69
N ALA A 112 3.61 6.10 5.69
CA ALA A 112 5.04 5.82 5.62
C ALA A 112 5.30 4.31 5.56
N PHE A 113 6.32 3.92 4.78
CA PHE A 113 6.70 2.51 4.67
C PHE A 113 7.30 2.04 6.00
N ASP A 114 6.68 1.05 6.59
CA ASP A 114 7.05 0.50 7.89
C ASP A 114 7.45 -0.97 7.79
N GLN A 115 8.18 -1.43 8.77
CA GLN A 115 8.50 -2.83 8.95
C GLN A 115 7.63 -3.40 10.07
N CYS A 116 6.91 -4.49 9.77
CA CYS A 116 6.11 -5.23 10.75
C CYS A 116 6.92 -6.44 11.25
N PRO A 117 7.76 -6.28 12.30
CA PRO A 117 8.56 -7.38 12.78
C PRO A 117 7.69 -8.45 13.44
N PRO A 118 8.10 -9.74 13.37
CA PRO A 118 7.38 -10.81 14.04
C PRO A 118 7.44 -10.64 15.56
N HIS A 119 6.36 -10.97 16.26
CA HIS A 119 6.32 -10.98 17.71
C HIS A 119 6.93 -12.29 18.26
N PRO A 120 7.73 -12.28 19.34
CA PRO A 120 8.14 -11.11 20.14
C PRO A 120 9.42 -10.45 19.60
N VAL A 121 9.44 -9.12 19.57
CA VAL A 121 10.63 -8.34 19.23
C VAL A 121 11.08 -7.56 20.46
N SER A 122 12.39 -7.48 20.69
CA SER A 122 12.90 -6.67 21.80
C SER A 122 12.70 -5.19 21.52
N TYR A 123 12.30 -4.44 22.52
CA TYR A 123 12.15 -2.98 22.43
C TYR A 123 13.45 -2.28 22.00
N THR A 124 14.60 -2.82 22.38
CA THR A 124 15.91 -2.33 21.98
C THR A 124 16.14 -2.40 20.48
N HIS A 125 15.65 -3.47 19.84
CA HIS A 125 15.75 -3.66 18.39
C HIS A 125 14.93 -2.61 17.62
N LEU A 126 13.69 -2.32 18.07
CA LEU A 126 12.84 -1.29 17.47
C LEU A 126 13.46 0.10 17.59
N ARG A 127 14.04 0.45 18.75
CA ARG A 127 14.71 1.74 18.93
C ARG A 127 15.95 1.91 18.06
N ALA A 128 16.68 0.84 17.80
CA ALA A 128 17.84 0.91 16.92
C ALA A 128 17.46 1.30 15.48
N HIS A 129 16.29 0.86 15.00
CA HIS A 129 15.74 1.28 13.71
C HIS A 129 15.28 2.75 13.71
N GLU A 130 14.63 3.21 14.76
CA GLU A 130 14.19 4.61 14.88
C GLU A 130 15.39 5.59 14.87
N THR A 131 16.50 5.23 15.52
CA THR A 131 17.70 6.08 15.57
C THR A 131 18.48 6.07 14.26
N SER A 132 18.35 5.09 13.40
CA SER A 132 19.02 5.04 12.09
C SER A 132 18.36 5.92 11.03
N LEU A 133 17.16 6.43 11.29
CA LEU A 133 16.40 7.34 10.41
C LEU A 133 16.68 8.82 10.70
N HIS A 134 17.48 9.11 11.70
CA HIS A 134 17.92 10.43 12.10
C HIS A 134 19.43 10.62 11.84
#